data_3cf2529765e10c60a35bfa409d7aba55
#
_entry.id   3cf2529765e10c60a35bfa409d7aba55
#
_cell.length_a   1.000
_cell.length_b   1.000
_cell.length_c   1.000
_cell.angle_alpha   90.00
_cell.angle_beta   90.00
_cell.angle_gamma   90.00
#
_symmetry.space_group_name_H-M   'P 1'
#
loop_
_entity.id
_entity.type
_entity.pdbx_description
1 polymer ?
#
loop_
_entity_poly.entity_id
_entity_poly.type
_entity_poly.pdbx_seq_one_letter_code
_entity_poly.pdbx_strand_id
1 'polypeptide(L)'
;MWFKNIRLYALADDFTLTTDALAEAVAQHAFRPCSAGERSAAGWVNPVTPNRDDDRSTVLTHELGNYVLVCLRKQEKILPAAVVNEEADNRVQEIETRDDRKVYRKEKLQIKDDVVADLLPRAFSRHRVLHAYIDLKQRLLVVNTSSAAQAEELISSLRDALGSFPVRLLDVNDSPMAVMTGWLRDGHGSDGFQIDQDCELINPLEDGNVIRCKSQDLTAEEVTVHLEAGKQVKK
;
A
#
# COMPACT_ATOMS: atom_id res chain seq x y z
N MET A 1 5.86 -1.40 -17.30
CA MET A 1 5.61 -1.30 -15.85
C MET A 1 6.85 -1.77 -15.11
N TRP A 2 7.23 -1.12 -14.00
CA TRP A 2 8.44 -1.46 -13.27
C TRP A 2 8.16 -1.50 -11.77
N PHE A 3 8.51 -2.62 -11.09
CA PHE A 3 8.39 -2.77 -9.66
C PHE A 3 9.59 -2.09 -8.98
N LYS A 4 9.36 -0.90 -8.38
CA LYS A 4 10.42 -0.10 -7.73
C LYS A 4 10.55 -0.39 -6.24
N ASN A 5 9.42 -0.56 -5.56
CA ASN A 5 9.35 -0.93 -4.16
C ASN A 5 8.41 -2.11 -4.05
N ILE A 6 8.81 -3.13 -3.33
CA ILE A 6 8.02 -4.36 -3.23
C ILE A 6 7.78 -4.76 -1.78
N ARG A 7 6.64 -5.43 -1.57
CA ARG A 7 6.36 -6.22 -0.37
C ARG A 7 6.13 -7.65 -0.77
N LEU A 8 6.75 -8.55 -0.02
CA LEU A 8 6.75 -9.98 -0.27
C LEU A 8 5.91 -10.69 0.78
N TYR A 9 5.08 -11.61 0.31
CA TYR A 9 4.27 -12.48 1.16
C TYR A 9 4.38 -13.91 0.66
N ALA A 10 4.51 -14.86 1.57
CA ALA A 10 4.47 -16.28 1.25
C ALA A 10 3.02 -16.78 1.33
N LEU A 11 2.60 -17.57 0.33
CA LEU A 11 1.33 -18.31 0.39
C LEU A 11 1.48 -19.50 1.33
N ALA A 12 0.41 -19.82 2.07
CA ALA A 12 0.39 -20.99 2.94
C ALA A 12 0.58 -22.29 2.16
N ASP A 13 1.29 -23.26 2.72
CA ASP A 13 1.73 -24.47 2.02
C ASP A 13 0.57 -25.38 1.57
N ASP A 14 -0.54 -25.33 2.24
CA ASP A 14 -1.77 -26.07 1.96
C ASP A 14 -2.72 -25.36 0.98
N PHE A 15 -2.44 -24.10 0.62
CA PHE A 15 -3.28 -23.33 -0.29
C PHE A 15 -2.90 -23.59 -1.74
N THR A 16 -3.83 -24.02 -2.55
CA THR A 16 -3.64 -24.26 -3.99
C THR A 16 -4.39 -23.20 -4.80
N LEU A 17 -3.70 -22.54 -5.71
CA LEU A 17 -4.26 -21.54 -6.62
C LEU A 17 -3.94 -21.92 -8.06
N THR A 18 -4.95 -21.95 -8.92
CA THR A 18 -4.80 -22.07 -10.36
C THR A 18 -5.02 -20.72 -11.04
N THR A 19 -4.45 -20.54 -12.22
CA THR A 19 -4.61 -19.32 -13.02
C THR A 19 -6.07 -19.10 -13.39
N ASP A 20 -6.78 -20.15 -13.78
CA ASP A 20 -8.19 -20.08 -14.14
C ASP A 20 -9.08 -19.67 -12.97
N ALA A 21 -8.87 -20.27 -11.78
CA ALA A 21 -9.62 -19.91 -10.58
C ALA A 21 -9.40 -18.46 -10.17
N LEU A 22 -8.16 -17.97 -10.28
CA LEU A 22 -7.85 -16.56 -10.02
C LEU A 22 -8.52 -15.65 -11.05
N ALA A 23 -8.44 -15.98 -12.33
CA ALA A 23 -9.04 -15.19 -13.40
C ALA A 23 -10.56 -15.09 -13.26
N GLU A 24 -11.24 -16.21 -12.95
CA GLU A 24 -12.67 -16.25 -12.70
C GLU A 24 -13.05 -15.43 -11.45
N ALA A 25 -12.32 -15.57 -10.35
CA ALA A 25 -12.55 -14.85 -9.11
C ALA A 25 -12.42 -13.33 -9.28
N VAL A 26 -11.34 -12.85 -9.90
CA VAL A 26 -11.15 -11.41 -10.12
C VAL A 26 -12.15 -10.84 -11.11
N ALA A 27 -12.63 -11.64 -12.08
CA ALA A 27 -13.65 -11.19 -13.03
C ALA A 27 -14.99 -10.86 -12.35
N GLN A 28 -15.36 -11.58 -11.29
CA GLN A 28 -16.58 -11.29 -10.52
C GLN A 28 -16.44 -10.00 -9.68
N HIS A 29 -15.21 -9.54 -9.45
CA HIS A 29 -14.89 -8.33 -8.68
C HIS A 29 -14.21 -7.25 -9.54
N ALA A 30 -14.62 -7.19 -10.83
CA ALA A 30 -14.14 -6.16 -11.76
C ALA A 30 -14.40 -4.75 -11.21
N PHE A 31 -13.51 -3.83 -11.53
CA PHE A 31 -13.65 -2.45 -11.10
C PHE A 31 -14.94 -1.83 -11.66
N ARG A 32 -15.66 -1.16 -10.78
CA ARG A 32 -16.74 -0.25 -11.13
C ARG A 32 -16.49 1.13 -10.54
N PRO A 33 -16.85 2.22 -11.23
CA PRO A 33 -16.77 3.56 -10.65
C PRO A 33 -17.64 3.71 -9.40
N CYS A 34 -17.26 4.65 -8.52
CA CYS A 34 -18.05 5.01 -7.37
C CYS A 34 -19.46 5.46 -7.79
N SER A 35 -20.48 4.94 -7.14
CA SER A 35 -21.82 5.51 -7.21
C SER A 35 -21.88 6.91 -6.56
N ALA A 36 -23.01 7.62 -6.71
CA ALA A 36 -23.15 8.97 -6.22
C ALA A 36 -22.89 9.10 -4.70
N GLY A 37 -23.35 8.13 -3.92
CA GLY A 37 -23.20 8.13 -2.45
C GLY A 37 -21.96 7.39 -1.92
N GLU A 38 -21.13 6.82 -2.78
CA GLU A 38 -19.93 6.10 -2.35
C GLU A 38 -18.71 7.01 -2.25
N ARG A 39 -17.97 6.91 -1.15
CA ARG A 39 -16.69 7.62 -0.95
C ARG A 39 -15.53 7.00 -1.71
N SER A 40 -15.56 5.69 -1.87
CA SER A 40 -14.53 4.94 -2.60
C SER A 40 -15.11 3.65 -3.18
N ALA A 41 -14.53 3.20 -4.28
CA ALA A 41 -14.75 1.89 -4.88
C ALA A 41 -13.41 1.30 -5.30
N ALA A 42 -13.27 -0.01 -5.17
CA ALA A 42 -12.10 -0.74 -5.64
C ALA A 42 -12.54 -1.96 -6.45
N GLY A 43 -11.69 -2.41 -7.35
CA GLY A 43 -11.94 -3.59 -8.16
C GLY A 43 -10.77 -3.90 -9.08
N TRP A 44 -10.83 -5.05 -9.72
CA TRP A 44 -9.77 -5.56 -10.58
C TRP A 44 -9.88 -4.97 -11.98
N VAL A 45 -8.74 -4.65 -12.59
CA VAL A 45 -8.62 -4.11 -13.93
C VAL A 45 -7.56 -4.86 -14.71
N ASN A 46 -7.55 -4.70 -16.02
CA ASN A 46 -6.49 -5.25 -16.85
C ASN A 46 -5.12 -4.72 -16.41
N PRO A 47 -4.18 -5.60 -16.01
CA PRO A 47 -2.89 -5.15 -15.45
C PRO A 47 -1.96 -4.51 -16.48
N VAL A 48 -2.17 -4.72 -17.77
CA VAL A 48 -1.36 -4.12 -18.85
C VAL A 48 -1.88 -2.73 -19.20
N THR A 49 -3.20 -2.53 -19.13
CA THR A 49 -3.86 -1.26 -19.49
C THR A 49 -4.78 -0.75 -18.37
N PRO A 50 -4.25 -0.54 -17.14
CA PRO A 50 -5.07 -0.34 -15.93
C PRO A 50 -5.88 0.96 -15.91
N ASN A 51 -5.53 1.93 -16.75
CA ASN A 51 -6.19 3.24 -16.83
C ASN A 51 -7.15 3.37 -18.02
N ARG A 52 -7.31 2.33 -18.81
CA ARG A 52 -8.32 2.33 -19.87
C ARG A 52 -9.67 1.95 -19.26
N ASP A 53 -10.65 2.81 -19.50
CA ASP A 53 -12.05 2.53 -19.19
C ASP A 53 -12.70 1.75 -20.35
N ASP A 54 -11.95 0.79 -20.91
CA ASP A 54 -12.47 -0.07 -21.96
C ASP A 54 -13.28 -1.19 -21.30
N ASP A 55 -14.57 -1.00 -21.31
CA ASP A 55 -15.60 -1.92 -20.78
C ASP A 55 -15.56 -3.32 -21.45
N ARG A 56 -14.69 -3.50 -22.44
CA ARG A 56 -14.58 -4.75 -23.23
C ARG A 56 -13.43 -5.65 -22.81
N SER A 57 -12.53 -5.19 -21.93
CA SER A 57 -11.45 -6.05 -21.47
C SER A 57 -11.93 -6.97 -20.36
N THR A 58 -12.36 -8.16 -20.72
CA THR A 58 -12.69 -9.25 -19.78
C THR A 58 -11.44 -9.88 -19.17
N VAL A 59 -10.24 -9.53 -19.66
CA VAL A 59 -8.96 -10.10 -19.21
C VAL A 59 -8.41 -9.24 -18.07
N LEU A 60 -8.61 -9.69 -16.82
CA LEU A 60 -8.19 -8.99 -15.61
C LEU A 60 -6.93 -9.59 -14.96
N THR A 61 -6.40 -10.64 -15.56
CA THR A 61 -5.11 -11.26 -15.22
C THR A 61 -4.21 -11.29 -16.44
N HIS A 62 -2.90 -11.34 -16.22
CA HIS A 62 -1.95 -11.52 -17.29
C HIS A 62 -0.92 -12.58 -16.88
N GLU A 63 -0.91 -13.68 -17.61
CA GLU A 63 -0.07 -14.84 -17.33
C GLU A 63 1.25 -14.77 -18.10
N LEU A 64 2.34 -15.09 -17.42
CA LEU A 64 3.67 -15.23 -17.99
C LEU A 64 4.40 -16.40 -17.32
N GLY A 65 4.29 -17.58 -17.91
CA GLY A 65 4.85 -18.80 -17.31
C GLY A 65 4.21 -19.12 -15.96
N ASN A 66 5.00 -19.11 -14.89
CA ASN A 66 4.50 -19.36 -13.53
C ASN A 66 4.00 -18.09 -12.81
N TYR A 67 4.03 -16.95 -13.47
CA TYR A 67 3.65 -15.67 -12.89
C TYR A 67 2.27 -15.25 -13.38
N VAL A 68 1.44 -14.81 -12.45
CA VAL A 68 0.14 -14.22 -12.78
C VAL A 68 0.10 -12.79 -12.27
N LEU A 69 0.06 -11.83 -13.17
CA LEU A 69 -0.03 -10.41 -12.87
C LEU A 69 -1.48 -10.01 -12.67
N VAL A 70 -1.74 -9.22 -11.63
CA VAL A 70 -3.04 -8.64 -11.31
C VAL A 70 -2.89 -7.15 -11.00
N CYS A 71 -3.97 -6.38 -11.17
CA CYS A 71 -3.99 -4.97 -10.86
C CYS A 71 -5.29 -4.57 -10.19
N LEU A 72 -5.19 -4.01 -8.98
CA LEU A 72 -6.30 -3.43 -8.26
C LEU A 72 -6.37 -1.93 -8.57
N ARG A 73 -7.52 -1.45 -9.04
CA ARG A 73 -7.81 -0.02 -9.20
C ARG A 73 -8.74 0.43 -8.09
N LYS A 74 -8.40 1.54 -7.46
CA LYS A 74 -9.22 2.21 -6.46
C LYS A 74 -9.55 3.61 -6.93
N GLN A 75 -10.82 3.96 -6.85
CA GLN A 75 -11.33 5.32 -6.99
C GLN A 75 -11.70 5.85 -5.61
N GLU A 76 -11.27 7.07 -5.30
CA GLU A 76 -11.62 7.77 -4.06
C GLU A 76 -12.15 9.15 -4.39
N LYS A 77 -13.28 9.52 -3.81
CA LYS A 77 -13.84 10.87 -3.90
C LYS A 77 -13.05 11.82 -3.00
N ILE A 78 -12.64 12.95 -3.57
CA ILE A 78 -11.87 13.99 -2.86
C ILE A 78 -12.86 14.97 -2.25
N LEU A 79 -13.10 14.84 -0.96
CA LEU A 79 -13.96 15.75 -0.20
C LEU A 79 -13.20 16.22 1.04
N PRO A 80 -12.48 17.37 0.97
CA PRO A 80 -11.71 17.90 2.08
C PRO A 80 -12.59 18.23 3.28
N ALA A 81 -12.15 17.86 4.48
CA ALA A 81 -12.90 18.13 5.71
C ALA A 81 -13.13 19.63 5.95
N ALA A 82 -12.23 20.49 5.49
CA ALA A 82 -12.38 21.94 5.57
C ALA A 82 -13.61 22.44 4.81
N VAL A 83 -13.80 21.95 3.58
CA VAL A 83 -14.97 22.31 2.74
C VAL A 83 -16.28 21.84 3.37
N VAL A 84 -16.29 20.62 3.90
CA VAL A 84 -17.47 20.09 4.60
C VAL A 84 -17.79 20.89 5.85
N ASN A 85 -16.78 21.27 6.63
CA ASN A 85 -16.99 22.04 7.86
C ASN A 85 -17.50 23.45 7.54
N GLU A 86 -16.90 24.15 6.58
CA GLU A 86 -17.33 25.49 6.15
C GLU A 86 -18.78 25.50 5.70
N GLU A 87 -19.17 24.57 4.83
CA GLU A 87 -20.55 24.45 4.38
C GLU A 87 -21.52 24.08 5.50
N ALA A 88 -21.10 23.21 6.43
CA ALA A 88 -21.92 22.86 7.59
C ALA A 88 -22.10 24.06 8.53
N ASP A 89 -21.05 24.85 8.78
CA ASP A 89 -21.12 26.05 9.60
C ASP A 89 -22.03 27.11 8.97
N ASN A 90 -21.99 27.30 7.64
CA ASN A 90 -22.89 28.18 6.92
C ASN A 90 -24.36 27.76 7.10
N ARG A 91 -24.68 26.48 6.95
CA ARG A 91 -26.05 25.96 7.16
C ARG A 91 -26.49 26.11 8.61
N VAL A 92 -25.62 25.93 9.57
CA VAL A 92 -25.90 26.16 10.98
C VAL A 92 -26.28 27.62 11.21
N GLN A 93 -25.51 28.59 10.69
CA GLN A 93 -25.80 30.02 10.81
C GLN A 93 -27.11 30.40 10.17
N GLU A 94 -27.43 29.85 8.99
CA GLU A 94 -28.72 30.08 8.31
C GLU A 94 -29.89 29.61 9.17
N ILE A 95 -29.80 28.42 9.79
CA ILE A 95 -30.83 27.86 10.65
C ILE A 95 -30.98 28.71 11.92
N GLU A 96 -29.86 29.06 12.57
CA GLU A 96 -29.86 29.88 13.78
C GLU A 96 -30.46 31.27 13.54
N THR A 97 -30.20 31.88 12.38
CA THR A 97 -30.74 33.18 11.99
C THR A 97 -32.22 33.09 11.62
N ARG A 98 -32.60 32.08 10.84
CA ARG A 98 -34.00 31.92 10.36
C ARG A 98 -34.96 31.56 11.48
N ASP A 99 -34.52 30.65 12.38
CA ASP A 99 -35.41 30.05 13.40
C ASP A 99 -35.22 30.71 14.78
N ASP A 100 -34.36 31.73 14.92
CA ASP A 100 -33.97 32.44 16.14
C ASP A 100 -33.71 31.50 17.32
N ARG A 101 -32.94 30.43 17.05
CA ARG A 101 -32.57 29.39 18.01
C ARG A 101 -31.15 28.89 17.80
N LYS A 102 -30.55 28.34 18.85
CA LYS A 102 -29.23 27.68 18.75
C LYS A 102 -29.38 26.26 18.20
N VAL A 103 -28.43 25.89 17.33
CA VAL A 103 -28.25 24.52 16.83
C VAL A 103 -27.29 23.76 17.76
N TYR A 104 -27.76 22.65 18.32
CA TYR A 104 -26.98 21.85 19.28
C TYR A 104 -26.16 20.76 18.59
N ARG A 105 -25.23 20.14 19.34
CA ARG A 105 -24.23 19.19 18.82
C ARG A 105 -24.80 18.08 17.96
N LYS A 106 -25.93 17.47 18.34
CA LYS A 106 -26.55 16.37 17.60
C LYS A 106 -27.05 16.84 16.22
N GLU A 107 -27.68 17.99 16.19
CA GLU A 107 -28.19 18.59 14.95
C GLU A 107 -27.01 19.05 14.04
N LYS A 108 -25.94 19.60 14.61
CA LYS A 108 -24.72 19.92 13.85
C LYS A 108 -24.11 18.70 13.17
N LEU A 109 -24.10 17.54 13.84
CA LEU A 109 -23.62 16.30 13.23
C LEU A 109 -24.52 15.88 12.06
N GLN A 110 -25.83 15.96 12.23
CA GLN A 110 -26.77 15.64 11.15
C GLN A 110 -26.58 16.58 9.94
N ILE A 111 -26.48 17.89 10.19
CA ILE A 111 -26.22 18.87 9.11
C ILE A 111 -24.92 18.55 8.38
N LYS A 112 -23.88 18.14 9.10
CA LYS A 112 -22.62 17.74 8.49
C LYS A 112 -22.76 16.49 7.62
N ASP A 113 -23.54 15.50 8.07
CA ASP A 113 -23.80 14.29 7.28
C ASP A 113 -24.61 14.61 6.02
N ASP A 114 -25.58 15.49 6.12
CA ASP A 114 -26.38 15.99 4.99
C ASP A 114 -25.49 16.75 3.97
N VAL A 115 -24.59 17.61 4.46
CA VAL A 115 -23.62 18.33 3.61
C VAL A 115 -22.73 17.34 2.88
N VAL A 116 -22.24 16.29 3.56
CA VAL A 116 -21.45 15.26 2.90
C VAL A 116 -22.25 14.55 1.82
N ALA A 117 -23.50 14.19 2.09
CA ALA A 117 -24.38 13.54 1.11
C ALA A 117 -24.62 14.41 -0.13
N ASP A 118 -24.78 15.72 0.05
CA ASP A 118 -25.00 16.67 -1.04
C ASP A 118 -23.73 16.94 -1.88
N LEU A 119 -22.57 17.02 -1.23
CA LEU A 119 -21.30 17.33 -1.90
C LEU A 119 -20.66 16.11 -2.56
N LEU A 120 -20.84 14.93 -1.99
CA LEU A 120 -20.19 13.70 -2.45
C LEU A 120 -20.45 13.37 -3.94
N PRO A 121 -21.69 13.51 -4.48
CA PRO A 121 -21.94 13.27 -5.90
C PRO A 121 -21.13 14.16 -6.84
N ARG A 122 -20.83 15.38 -6.41
CA ARG A 122 -20.11 16.41 -7.18
C ARG A 122 -18.62 16.44 -6.92
N ALA A 123 -18.13 15.64 -5.93
CA ALA A 123 -16.75 15.63 -5.54
C ALA A 123 -15.86 15.06 -6.67
N PHE A 124 -14.69 15.69 -6.86
CA PHE A 124 -13.66 15.16 -7.74
C PHE A 124 -13.21 13.77 -7.28
N SER A 125 -12.75 12.97 -8.22
CA SER A 125 -12.24 11.63 -7.92
C SER A 125 -10.78 11.53 -8.28
N ARG A 126 -10.01 10.78 -7.49
CA ARG A 126 -8.68 10.31 -7.86
C ARG A 126 -8.69 8.82 -8.03
N HIS A 127 -7.84 8.35 -8.94
CA HIS A 127 -7.63 6.93 -9.19
C HIS A 127 -6.22 6.55 -8.74
N ARG A 128 -6.11 5.36 -8.17
CA ARG A 128 -4.86 4.71 -7.85
C ARG A 128 -4.90 3.29 -8.38
N VAL A 129 -3.78 2.83 -8.94
CA VAL A 129 -3.60 1.46 -9.38
C VAL A 129 -2.49 0.81 -8.57
N LEU A 130 -2.70 -0.43 -8.17
CA LEU A 130 -1.75 -1.22 -7.42
C LEU A 130 -1.55 -2.55 -8.13
N HIS A 131 -0.34 -2.76 -8.59
CA HIS A 131 0.04 -3.99 -9.29
C HIS A 131 0.61 -4.99 -8.31
N ALA A 132 0.31 -6.25 -8.55
CA ALA A 132 0.96 -7.37 -7.88
C ALA A 132 1.11 -8.53 -8.86
N TYR A 133 2.06 -9.42 -8.60
CA TYR A 133 2.08 -10.71 -9.26
C TYR A 133 2.19 -11.85 -8.24
N ILE A 134 1.66 -12.98 -8.62
CA ILE A 134 1.74 -14.22 -7.86
C ILE A 134 2.69 -15.15 -8.61
N ASP A 135 3.76 -15.57 -7.94
CA ASP A 135 4.63 -16.65 -8.40
C ASP A 135 4.06 -17.97 -7.87
N LEU A 136 3.40 -18.71 -8.76
CA LEU A 136 2.76 -19.98 -8.41
C LEU A 136 3.77 -21.08 -8.06
N LYS A 137 4.99 -21.00 -8.64
CA LYS A 137 6.04 -21.99 -8.39
C LYS A 137 6.72 -21.76 -7.03
N GLN A 138 7.08 -20.51 -6.73
CA GLN A 138 7.73 -20.16 -5.46
C GLN A 138 6.73 -19.84 -4.36
N ARG A 139 5.42 -19.82 -4.68
CA ARG A 139 4.34 -19.56 -3.75
C ARG A 139 4.48 -18.19 -3.05
N LEU A 140 4.78 -17.17 -3.86
CA LEU A 140 4.98 -15.81 -3.39
C LEU A 140 3.96 -14.85 -4.02
N LEU A 141 3.46 -13.94 -3.21
CA LEU A 141 2.79 -12.72 -3.68
C LEU A 141 3.77 -11.56 -3.58
N VAL A 142 3.98 -10.86 -4.68
CA VAL A 142 4.83 -9.68 -4.77
C VAL A 142 3.97 -8.47 -5.09
N VAL A 143 3.86 -7.53 -4.16
CA VAL A 143 3.05 -6.31 -4.30
C VAL A 143 3.96 -5.11 -4.57
N ASN A 144 3.65 -4.35 -5.61
CA ASN A 144 4.43 -3.16 -6.02
C ASN A 144 4.09 -1.94 -5.15
N THR A 145 4.49 -1.96 -3.89
CA THR A 145 4.30 -0.85 -2.95
C THR A 145 5.28 -0.91 -1.79
N SER A 146 5.64 0.24 -1.24
CA SER A 146 6.31 0.35 0.06
C SER A 146 5.33 0.38 1.24
N SER A 147 4.05 0.69 1.01
CA SER A 147 3.03 0.85 2.04
C SER A 147 2.42 -0.49 2.47
N ALA A 148 2.51 -0.81 3.76
CA ALA A 148 1.85 -1.99 4.33
C ALA A 148 0.33 -1.93 4.14
N ALA A 149 -0.29 -0.77 4.39
CA ALA A 149 -1.73 -0.59 4.26
C ALA A 149 -2.24 -0.84 2.84
N GLN A 150 -1.48 -0.42 1.81
CA GLN A 150 -1.86 -0.69 0.42
C GLN A 150 -1.73 -2.17 0.06
N ALA A 151 -0.68 -2.84 0.55
CA ALA A 151 -0.50 -4.27 0.32
C ALA A 151 -1.62 -5.07 0.99
N GLU A 152 -2.00 -4.73 2.24
CA GLU A 152 -3.11 -5.36 2.94
C GLU A 152 -4.46 -5.10 2.25
N GLU A 153 -4.67 -3.91 1.68
CA GLU A 153 -5.87 -3.62 0.88
C GLU A 153 -5.99 -4.55 -0.34
N LEU A 154 -4.89 -4.76 -1.07
CA LEU A 154 -4.85 -5.70 -2.20
C LEU A 154 -5.08 -7.14 -1.74
N ILE A 155 -4.43 -7.57 -0.66
CA ILE A 155 -4.59 -8.91 -0.08
C ILE A 155 -6.05 -9.14 0.36
N SER A 156 -6.67 -8.14 1.00
CA SER A 156 -8.08 -8.21 1.39
C SER A 156 -8.97 -8.37 0.17
N SER A 157 -8.72 -7.60 -0.90
CA SER A 157 -9.46 -7.71 -2.15
C SER A 157 -9.29 -9.07 -2.84
N LEU A 158 -8.12 -9.72 -2.71
CA LEU A 158 -7.92 -11.10 -3.17
C LEU A 158 -8.68 -12.11 -2.30
N ARG A 159 -8.72 -11.92 -0.97
CA ARG A 159 -9.52 -12.75 -0.07
C ARG A 159 -11.00 -12.66 -0.37
N ASP A 160 -11.49 -11.44 -0.61
CA ASP A 160 -12.90 -11.21 -0.97
C ASP A 160 -13.27 -11.89 -2.28
N ALA A 161 -12.38 -11.85 -3.28
CA ALA A 161 -12.59 -12.49 -4.56
C ALA A 161 -12.52 -14.02 -4.50
N LEU A 162 -11.52 -14.58 -3.82
CA LEU A 162 -11.23 -16.02 -3.76
C LEU A 162 -11.96 -16.74 -2.62
N GLY A 163 -12.63 -16.00 -1.72
CA GLY A 163 -13.17 -16.53 -0.46
C GLY A 163 -12.10 -16.85 0.59
N SER A 164 -10.87 -17.11 0.17
CA SER A 164 -9.70 -17.33 1.04
C SER A 164 -8.42 -17.04 0.27
N PHE A 165 -7.49 -16.33 0.89
CA PHE A 165 -6.14 -16.10 0.36
C PHE A 165 -5.16 -16.02 1.53
N PRO A 166 -4.71 -17.17 2.05
CA PRO A 166 -3.84 -17.23 3.22
C PRO A 166 -2.41 -16.89 2.85
N VAL A 167 -2.00 -15.69 3.21
CA VAL A 167 -0.62 -15.21 3.04
C VAL A 167 -0.05 -14.73 4.36
N ARG A 168 1.26 -14.88 4.52
CA ARG A 168 2.05 -14.38 5.64
C ARG A 168 3.22 -13.56 5.14
N LEU A 169 3.71 -12.64 5.95
CA LEU A 169 4.98 -11.96 5.64
C LEU A 169 6.06 -13.00 5.42
N LEU A 170 6.97 -12.69 4.50
CA LEU A 170 8.12 -13.54 4.28
C LEU A 170 8.96 -13.57 5.56
N ASP A 171 9.18 -14.76 6.08
CA ASP A 171 10.02 -15.00 7.23
C ASP A 171 11.47 -15.19 6.77
N VAL A 172 12.41 -14.65 7.52
CA VAL A 172 13.83 -14.71 7.22
C VAL A 172 14.57 -15.35 8.39
N ASN A 173 15.55 -16.19 8.11
CA ASN A 173 16.32 -16.88 9.15
C ASN A 173 17.18 -15.87 9.94
N ASP A 174 17.76 -14.90 9.25
CA ASP A 174 18.59 -13.88 9.84
C ASP A 174 18.03 -12.48 9.56
N SER A 175 18.10 -11.62 10.55
CA SER A 175 17.68 -10.22 10.39
C SER A 175 18.52 -9.54 9.31
N PRO A 176 17.91 -8.87 8.31
CA PRO A 176 18.66 -8.09 7.31
C PRO A 176 19.62 -7.07 7.95
N MET A 177 19.24 -6.50 9.07
CA MET A 177 20.08 -5.60 9.87
C MET A 177 21.35 -6.32 10.38
N ALA A 178 21.20 -7.52 10.93
CA ALA A 178 22.32 -8.31 11.41
C ALA A 178 23.27 -8.73 10.28
N VAL A 179 22.70 -9.18 9.14
CA VAL A 179 23.45 -9.59 7.95
C VAL A 179 24.23 -8.40 7.37
N MET A 180 23.58 -7.27 7.13
CA MET A 180 24.24 -6.06 6.60
C MET A 180 25.30 -5.52 7.57
N THR A 181 25.07 -5.63 8.88
CA THR A 181 26.07 -5.25 9.89
C THR A 181 27.28 -6.16 9.84
N GLY A 182 27.09 -7.47 9.63
CA GLY A 182 28.16 -8.43 9.40
C GLY A 182 28.98 -8.07 8.15
N TRP A 183 28.31 -7.82 7.02
CA TRP A 183 29.01 -7.42 5.78
C TRP A 183 29.87 -6.18 5.96
N LEU A 184 29.33 -5.17 6.66
CA LEU A 184 30.07 -3.93 6.89
C LEU A 184 31.27 -4.16 7.81
N ARG A 185 31.16 -5.04 8.80
CA ARG A 185 32.24 -5.44 9.71
C ARG A 185 33.32 -6.27 8.98
N ASP A 186 32.89 -7.16 8.09
CA ASP A 186 33.79 -8.04 7.34
C ASP A 186 34.40 -7.34 6.09
N GLY A 187 33.86 -6.15 5.73
CA GLY A 187 34.33 -5.37 4.59
C GLY A 187 33.88 -5.88 3.23
N HIS A 188 32.97 -6.87 3.18
CA HIS A 188 32.43 -7.42 1.93
C HIS A 188 31.03 -7.95 2.10
N GLY A 189 30.22 -7.84 1.05
CA GLY A 189 28.88 -8.46 0.97
C GLY A 189 28.95 -9.94 0.58
N SER A 190 27.83 -10.63 0.64
CA SER A 190 27.69 -11.96 0.06
C SER A 190 27.67 -11.89 -1.48
N ASP A 191 27.78 -13.06 -2.15
CA ASP A 191 27.76 -13.15 -3.61
C ASP A 191 26.57 -12.38 -4.23
N GLY A 192 26.89 -11.49 -5.17
CA GLY A 192 25.92 -10.65 -5.86
C GLY A 192 25.60 -9.31 -5.16
N PHE A 193 26.20 -9.04 -3.98
CA PHE A 193 26.04 -7.77 -3.26
C PHE A 193 27.38 -7.07 -3.10
N GLN A 194 27.36 -5.76 -3.22
CA GLN A 194 28.51 -4.89 -2.96
C GLN A 194 28.13 -3.86 -1.89
N ILE A 195 29.11 -3.52 -1.03
CA ILE A 195 28.97 -2.41 -0.11
C ILE A 195 29.12 -1.12 -0.93
N ASP A 196 28.10 -0.27 -0.86
CA ASP A 196 28.10 1.04 -1.50
C ASP A 196 28.66 2.10 -0.54
N GLN A 197 28.44 3.39 -0.84
CA GLN A 197 28.98 4.54 -0.11
C GLN A 197 28.00 5.18 0.86
N ASP A 198 26.76 4.67 0.93
CA ASP A 198 25.69 5.22 1.76
C ASP A 198 25.20 4.20 2.78
N CYS A 199 25.12 4.58 4.06
CA CYS A 199 24.45 3.75 5.06
C CYS A 199 23.78 4.57 6.17
N GLU A 200 22.83 3.96 6.85
CA GLU A 200 22.26 4.43 8.11
C GLU A 200 22.59 3.43 9.22
N LEU A 201 23.24 3.90 10.27
CA LEU A 201 23.52 3.14 11.49
C LEU A 201 22.60 3.58 12.59
N ILE A 202 22.05 2.64 13.36
CA ILE A 202 21.21 2.90 14.53
C ILE A 202 21.76 2.17 15.76
N ASN A 203 21.48 2.72 16.95
CA ASN A 203 21.61 1.95 18.17
C ASN A 203 20.30 1.18 18.41
N PRO A 204 20.29 -0.17 18.41
CA PRO A 204 19.08 -0.93 18.62
C PRO A 204 18.51 -0.81 20.05
N LEU A 205 19.31 -0.32 20.99
CA LEU A 205 18.91 -0.17 22.40
C LEU A 205 18.44 1.24 22.75
N GLU A 206 18.61 2.22 21.87
CA GLU A 206 18.27 3.62 22.12
C GLU A 206 17.47 4.23 20.97
N ASP A 207 16.28 4.72 21.26
CA ASP A 207 15.48 5.45 20.28
C ASP A 207 16.15 6.78 19.87
N GLY A 208 16.28 6.98 18.56
CA GLY A 208 16.66 8.26 17.97
C GLY A 208 18.14 8.48 17.65
N ASN A 209 19.04 7.58 18.04
CA ASN A 209 20.46 7.72 17.74
C ASN A 209 20.82 7.15 16.36
N VAL A 210 20.62 7.95 15.30
CA VAL A 210 20.86 7.58 13.90
C VAL A 210 22.09 8.30 13.35
N ILE A 211 23.02 7.56 12.78
CA ILE A 211 24.15 8.09 12.00
C ILE A 211 23.89 7.82 10.53
N ARG A 212 24.10 8.82 9.70
CA ARG A 212 23.97 8.72 8.25
C ARG A 212 25.30 9.01 7.59
N CYS A 213 25.86 8.00 6.97
CA CYS A 213 27.05 8.11 6.13
C CYS A 213 26.59 8.28 4.69
N LYS A 214 27.16 9.24 3.97
CA LYS A 214 26.85 9.50 2.56
C LYS A 214 28.13 9.76 1.80
N SER A 215 28.25 9.11 0.62
CA SER A 215 29.39 9.25 -0.29
C SER A 215 30.74 9.07 0.44
N GLN A 216 30.81 8.06 1.32
CA GLN A 216 31.93 7.77 2.18
C GLN A 216 32.34 6.32 2.02
N ASP A 217 33.63 6.03 2.22
CA ASP A 217 34.12 4.65 2.34
C ASP A 217 33.57 4.05 3.64
N LEU A 218 32.67 3.10 3.53
CA LEU A 218 31.99 2.47 4.67
C LEU A 218 32.91 1.45 5.40
N THR A 219 34.04 1.10 4.82
CA THR A 219 35.04 0.22 5.45
C THR A 219 36.08 1.02 6.26
N ALA A 220 36.00 2.35 6.23
CA ALA A 220 36.93 3.23 6.96
C ALA A 220 36.76 3.11 8.49
N GLU A 221 37.84 3.39 9.21
CA GLU A 221 37.89 3.31 10.67
C GLU A 221 36.84 4.15 11.36
N GLU A 222 36.47 5.32 10.78
CA GLU A 222 35.41 6.20 11.26
C GLU A 222 34.03 5.52 11.36
N VAL A 223 33.73 4.60 10.44
CA VAL A 223 32.49 3.82 10.44
C VAL A 223 32.62 2.61 11.38
N THR A 224 33.79 1.96 11.39
CA THR A 224 34.06 0.78 12.22
C THR A 224 33.91 1.09 13.71
N VAL A 225 34.35 2.25 14.19
CA VAL A 225 34.21 2.69 15.59
C VAL A 225 32.71 2.71 16.01
N HIS A 226 31.80 3.04 15.11
CA HIS A 226 30.37 3.02 15.40
C HIS A 226 29.81 1.60 15.52
N LEU A 227 30.32 0.66 14.71
CA LEU A 227 29.95 -0.75 14.80
C LEU A 227 30.48 -1.40 16.08
N GLU A 228 31.71 -1.03 16.50
CA GLU A 228 32.28 -1.46 17.77
C GLU A 228 31.51 -0.91 18.96
N ALA A 229 30.96 0.32 18.86
CA ALA A 229 30.07 0.91 19.85
C ALA A 229 28.65 0.27 19.86
N GLY A 230 28.44 -0.85 19.12
CA GLY A 230 27.18 -1.61 19.14
C GLY A 230 26.10 -1.09 18.18
N LYS A 231 26.41 -0.14 17.31
CA LYS A 231 25.47 0.28 16.28
C LYS A 231 25.32 -0.77 15.20
N GLN A 232 24.14 -0.83 14.60
CA GLN A 232 23.80 -1.79 13.55
C GLN A 232 23.34 -1.06 12.29
N VAL A 233 23.55 -1.68 11.14
CA VAL A 233 23.12 -1.16 9.84
C VAL A 233 21.59 -1.27 9.73
N LYS A 234 20.93 -0.13 9.55
CA LYS A 234 19.48 -0.08 9.29
C LYS A 234 19.18 -0.10 7.79
N LYS A 235 20.09 0.51 7.00
CA LYS A 235 19.90 0.69 5.57
C LYS A 235 21.27 0.88 4.93
#